data_c2c2ace84e6750e7397dd9d3a43d8db3
#
_entry.id   c2c2ace84e6750e7397dd9d3a43d8db3
#
_cell.length_a   1.000
_cell.length_b   1.000
_cell.length_c   1.000
_cell.angle_alpha   90.00
_cell.angle_beta   90.00
_cell.angle_gamma   90.00
#
_symmetry.space_group_name_H-M   'P 1'
#
loop_
_entity.id
_entity.type
_entity.pdbx_description
1 polymer ?
#
loop_
_entity_poly.entity_id
_entity_poly.type
_entity_poly.pdbx_seq_one_letter_code
_entity_poly.pdbx_strand_id
1 'polypeptide(L)'
;IMETTYGNRIHKELGSGVEKLIEIILNTTRRGGNVVIPSFAVGRTQELIYELNRFYDSNNEYRKELDKIFVYVDSPMATTATEIFRRNAQVFDEETREYILKGDNPLEFKNLKFTRSSKESQDLNFNKEPKIIISASGMCEAGRIRHHLKHNLWNPKNSIVFVGYQGQGTLGRSLVEGIKMVTLFGEEIQVNAEIHNLEGFSGHADQNGLFAWLAHFEQRPKQIFLVHGEEESKKDFAKLVNEKL
;
A
#
# COMPACT_ATOMS: atom_id res chain seq x y z
N ILE A 1 23.96 -11.81 -6.04
CA ILE A 1 22.59 -11.77 -6.58
C ILE A 1 21.87 -10.65 -5.86
N MET A 2 21.20 -9.75 -6.57
CA MET A 2 20.45 -8.63 -5.97
C MET A 2 19.17 -8.36 -6.74
N GLU A 3 18.17 -7.81 -6.05
CA GLU A 3 16.93 -7.34 -6.65
C GLU A 3 17.14 -6.04 -7.42
N THR A 4 16.25 -5.73 -8.35
CA THR A 4 16.30 -4.52 -9.18
C THR A 4 14.91 -3.99 -9.52
N THR A 5 13.96 -4.11 -8.61
CA THR A 5 12.58 -3.69 -8.82
C THR A 5 12.50 -2.25 -9.30
N TYR A 6 13.27 -1.37 -8.67
CA TYR A 6 13.37 0.05 -9.02
C TYR A 6 14.76 0.48 -9.50
N GLY A 7 15.45 -0.38 -10.22
CA GLY A 7 16.78 -0.09 -10.78
C GLY A 7 16.85 1.11 -11.73
N ASN A 8 15.71 1.62 -12.18
CA ASN A 8 15.59 2.78 -13.08
C ASN A 8 14.80 3.96 -12.50
N ARG A 9 14.56 3.96 -11.17
CA ARG A 9 13.74 5.01 -10.51
C ARG A 9 14.35 5.46 -9.19
N ILE A 10 14.03 6.71 -8.82
CA ILE A 10 14.32 7.29 -7.50
C ILE A 10 12.98 7.50 -6.80
N HIS A 11 12.89 7.07 -5.54
CA HIS A 11 11.69 7.24 -4.73
C HIS A 11 11.49 8.69 -4.30
N LYS A 12 10.22 9.09 -4.20
CA LYS A 12 9.85 10.28 -3.45
C LYS A 12 9.88 9.97 -1.95
N GLU A 13 10.04 11.00 -1.13
CA GLU A 13 10.02 10.86 0.31
C GLU A 13 8.67 10.31 0.80
N LEU A 14 8.71 9.40 1.79
CA LEU A 14 7.53 8.75 2.37
C LEU A 14 6.52 9.77 2.91
N GLY A 15 6.98 10.83 3.58
CA GLY A 15 6.11 11.87 4.15
C GLY A 15 5.16 12.48 3.12
N SER A 16 5.66 12.79 1.92
CA SER A 16 4.84 13.31 0.82
C SER A 16 3.80 12.30 0.31
N GLY A 17 4.07 11.01 0.44
CA GLY A 17 3.14 9.93 0.10
C GLY A 17 1.98 9.82 1.07
N VAL A 18 2.24 9.98 2.38
CA VAL A 18 1.21 9.96 3.43
C VAL A 18 0.27 11.15 3.30
N GLU A 19 0.81 12.37 3.16
CA GLU A 19 0.00 13.58 2.96
C GLU A 19 -0.91 13.45 1.74
N LYS A 20 -0.37 12.92 0.63
CA LYS A 20 -1.15 12.68 -0.58
C LYS A 20 -2.25 11.63 -0.38
N LEU A 21 -1.97 10.57 0.39
CA LEU A 21 -2.97 9.57 0.76
C LEU A 21 -4.12 10.21 1.54
N ILE A 22 -3.82 11.06 2.53
CA ILE A 22 -4.84 11.77 3.31
C ILE A 22 -5.67 12.71 2.43
N GLU A 23 -5.03 13.46 1.54
CA GLU A 23 -5.74 14.32 0.57
C GLU A 23 -6.73 13.51 -0.27
N ILE A 24 -6.32 12.37 -0.81
CA ILE A 24 -7.19 11.47 -1.59
C ILE A 24 -8.34 10.94 -0.73
N ILE A 25 -8.07 10.52 0.50
CA ILE A 25 -9.09 10.05 1.44
C ILE A 25 -10.15 11.12 1.65
N LEU A 26 -9.75 12.33 2.01
CA LEU A 26 -10.67 13.44 2.29
C LEU A 26 -11.48 13.82 1.04
N ASN A 27 -10.83 13.99 -0.11
CA ASN A 27 -11.51 14.35 -1.35
C ASN A 27 -12.53 13.27 -1.77
N THR A 28 -12.18 11.99 -1.60
CA THR A 28 -13.06 10.88 -1.96
C THR A 28 -14.25 10.78 -1.01
N THR A 29 -14.00 10.87 0.29
CA THR A 29 -15.08 10.73 1.28
C THR A 29 -16.03 11.95 1.30
N ARG A 30 -15.53 13.17 1.06
CA ARG A 30 -16.35 14.37 0.91
C ARG A 30 -17.34 14.28 -0.25
N ARG A 31 -16.96 13.61 -1.35
CA ARG A 31 -17.89 13.35 -2.48
C ARG A 31 -18.76 12.09 -2.28
N GLY A 32 -18.70 11.45 -1.10
CA GLY A 32 -19.50 10.28 -0.75
C GLY A 32 -18.98 8.97 -1.34
N GLY A 33 -17.69 8.88 -1.66
CA GLY A 33 -17.02 7.70 -2.20
C GLY A 33 -16.26 6.90 -1.16
N ASN A 34 -15.91 5.67 -1.53
CA ASN A 34 -15.02 4.79 -0.78
C ASN A 34 -13.59 4.90 -1.30
N VAL A 35 -12.62 4.74 -0.40
CA VAL A 35 -11.21 4.54 -0.75
C VAL A 35 -10.87 3.06 -0.58
N VAL A 36 -10.44 2.41 -1.65
CA VAL A 36 -10.03 1.01 -1.62
C VAL A 36 -8.52 0.93 -1.86
N ILE A 37 -7.81 0.31 -0.94
CA ILE A 37 -6.35 0.22 -0.94
C ILE A 37 -5.94 -1.25 -1.05
N PRO A 38 -5.55 -1.74 -2.23
CA PRO A 38 -4.92 -3.04 -2.39
C PRO A 38 -3.60 -3.08 -1.62
N SER A 39 -3.43 -4.05 -0.73
CA SER A 39 -2.25 -4.10 0.14
C SER A 39 -1.79 -5.53 0.40
N PHE A 40 -0.48 -5.73 0.57
CA PHE A 40 0.03 -7.00 1.08
C PHE A 40 -0.39 -7.18 2.53
N ALA A 41 -0.80 -8.40 2.88
CA ALA A 41 -1.30 -8.73 4.21
C ALA A 41 -0.25 -8.55 5.32
N VAL A 42 1.03 -8.74 4.98
CA VAL A 42 2.17 -8.62 5.91
C VAL A 42 3.06 -7.47 5.46
N GLY A 43 3.46 -6.63 6.39
CA GLY A 43 4.32 -5.47 6.19
C GLY A 43 3.51 -4.25 5.77
N ARG A 44 3.08 -4.16 4.52
CA ARG A 44 2.43 -2.98 3.94
C ARG A 44 1.12 -2.57 4.65
N THR A 45 0.28 -3.53 5.02
CA THR A 45 -0.95 -3.22 5.76
C THR A 45 -0.63 -2.61 7.13
N GLN A 46 0.37 -3.14 7.84
CA GLN A 46 0.78 -2.62 9.15
C GLN A 46 1.40 -1.23 9.03
N GLU A 47 2.21 -1.00 8.02
CA GLU A 47 2.78 0.33 7.74
C GLU A 47 1.69 1.37 7.44
N LEU A 48 0.68 1.03 6.62
CA LEU A 48 -0.46 1.92 6.38
C LEU A 48 -1.23 2.23 7.67
N ILE A 49 -1.46 1.23 8.53
CA ILE A 49 -2.12 1.45 9.82
C ILE A 49 -1.27 2.38 10.69
N TYR A 50 0.04 2.16 10.76
CA TYR A 50 0.98 2.99 11.52
C TYR A 50 0.98 4.45 11.04
N GLU A 51 1.12 4.67 9.74
CA GLU A 51 1.14 6.03 9.17
C GLU A 51 -0.21 6.75 9.33
N LEU A 52 -1.32 6.04 9.17
CA LEU A 52 -2.64 6.61 9.45
C LEU A 52 -2.77 6.97 10.92
N ASN A 53 -2.33 6.11 11.85
CA ASN A 53 -2.34 6.41 13.28
C ASN A 53 -1.51 7.66 13.61
N ARG A 54 -0.27 7.73 13.14
CA ARG A 54 0.58 8.93 13.31
C ARG A 54 -0.11 10.20 12.84
N PHE A 55 -0.78 10.13 11.68
CA PHE A 55 -1.48 11.27 11.14
C PHE A 55 -2.71 11.64 11.97
N TYR A 56 -3.48 10.67 12.47
CA TYR A 56 -4.59 10.90 13.39
C TYR A 56 -4.13 11.57 14.70
N ASP A 57 -2.95 11.18 15.22
CA ASP A 57 -2.42 11.73 16.48
C ASP A 57 -1.77 13.10 16.33
N SER A 58 -1.36 13.49 15.15
CA SER A 58 -0.63 14.73 14.88
C SER A 58 -1.45 16.02 15.02
N ASN A 59 -2.61 16.01 15.68
CA ASN A 59 -3.46 17.16 15.98
C ASN A 59 -3.65 18.15 14.81
N ASN A 60 -3.85 17.62 13.62
CA ASN A 60 -4.02 18.39 12.39
C ASN A 60 -5.46 18.91 12.22
N GLU A 61 -5.65 19.85 11.31
CA GLU A 61 -6.96 20.46 11.00
C GLU A 61 -8.00 19.46 10.46
N TYR A 62 -7.55 18.34 9.89
CA TYR A 62 -8.41 17.32 9.28
C TYR A 62 -8.92 16.26 10.26
N ARG A 63 -8.43 16.25 11.52
CA ARG A 63 -8.79 15.24 12.52
C ARG A 63 -10.30 15.06 12.69
N LYS A 64 -11.04 16.16 12.74
CA LYS A 64 -12.50 16.12 12.91
C LYS A 64 -13.24 15.41 11.76
N GLU A 65 -12.70 15.47 10.55
CA GLU A 65 -13.25 14.77 9.39
C GLU A 65 -12.83 13.30 9.40
N LEU A 66 -11.55 13.03 9.63
CA LEU A 66 -11.00 11.69 9.69
C LEU A 66 -11.64 10.86 10.80
N ASP A 67 -11.95 11.45 11.95
CA ASP A 67 -12.64 10.79 13.07
C ASP A 67 -14.03 10.23 12.70
N LYS A 68 -14.60 10.64 11.57
CA LYS A 68 -15.89 10.14 11.07
C LYS A 68 -15.73 9.02 10.03
N ILE A 69 -14.51 8.78 9.55
CA ILE A 69 -14.23 7.82 8.48
C ILE A 69 -13.70 6.53 9.09
N PHE A 70 -14.41 5.43 8.90
CA PHE A 70 -13.94 4.13 9.34
C PHE A 70 -12.91 3.55 8.37
N VAL A 71 -11.84 2.96 8.93
CA VAL A 71 -10.81 2.21 8.22
C VAL A 71 -11.04 0.74 8.50
N TYR A 72 -11.26 -0.05 7.46
CA TYR A 72 -11.46 -1.50 7.56
C TYR A 72 -10.26 -2.23 6.97
N VAL A 73 -9.65 -3.08 7.79
CA VAL A 73 -8.68 -4.07 7.31
C VAL A 73 -9.45 -5.35 7.00
N ASP A 74 -9.70 -5.58 5.72
CA ASP A 74 -10.47 -6.73 5.25
C ASP A 74 -9.58 -7.81 4.65
N SER A 75 -8.83 -8.46 5.52
CA SER A 75 -7.99 -9.62 5.22
C SER A 75 -7.74 -10.43 6.49
N PRO A 76 -8.20 -11.70 6.57
CA PRO A 76 -7.91 -12.55 7.73
C PRO A 76 -6.41 -12.69 8.02
N MET A 77 -5.59 -12.81 6.96
CA MET A 77 -4.13 -12.90 7.09
C MET A 77 -3.55 -11.60 7.65
N ALA A 78 -4.00 -10.43 7.16
CA ALA A 78 -3.53 -9.14 7.68
C ALA A 78 -3.93 -8.94 9.13
N THR A 79 -5.14 -9.35 9.51
CA THR A 79 -5.60 -9.31 10.91
C THR A 79 -4.68 -10.12 11.81
N THR A 80 -4.40 -11.38 11.44
CA THR A 80 -3.50 -12.26 12.21
C THR A 80 -2.08 -11.69 12.24
N ALA A 81 -1.56 -11.21 11.12
CA ALA A 81 -0.24 -10.58 11.07
C ALA A 81 -0.16 -9.38 12.02
N THR A 82 -1.17 -8.50 12.00
CA THR A 82 -1.20 -7.33 12.90
C THR A 82 -1.22 -7.73 14.37
N GLU A 83 -1.96 -8.79 14.73
CA GLU A 83 -1.94 -9.33 16.10
C GLU A 83 -0.54 -9.87 16.49
N ILE A 84 0.18 -10.50 15.55
CA ILE A 84 1.56 -10.96 15.78
C ILE A 84 2.49 -9.76 15.97
N PHE A 85 2.40 -8.73 15.14
CA PHE A 85 3.18 -7.50 15.28
C PHE A 85 2.96 -6.88 16.66
N ARG A 86 1.71 -6.71 17.10
CA ARG A 86 1.38 -6.17 18.43
C ARG A 86 1.98 -6.98 19.59
N ARG A 87 2.01 -8.31 19.48
CA ARG A 87 2.59 -9.19 20.52
C ARG A 87 4.11 -9.16 20.56
N ASN A 88 4.76 -8.69 19.53
CA ASN A 88 6.22 -8.65 19.38
C ASN A 88 6.76 -7.21 19.35
N ALA A 89 6.15 -6.31 20.09
CA ALA A 89 6.53 -4.91 20.17
C ALA A 89 7.99 -4.66 20.56
N GLN A 90 8.63 -5.62 21.23
CA GLN A 90 10.05 -5.56 21.62
C GLN A 90 11.04 -5.55 20.45
N VAL A 91 10.59 -5.94 19.24
CA VAL A 91 11.43 -5.92 18.03
C VAL A 91 11.19 -4.70 17.15
N PHE A 92 10.33 -3.79 17.58
CA PHE A 92 10.14 -2.51 16.88
C PHE A 92 11.36 -1.61 17.05
N ASP A 93 11.50 -0.64 16.16
CA ASP A 93 12.49 0.41 16.29
C ASP A 93 12.25 1.29 17.53
N GLU A 94 13.22 2.14 17.83
CA GLU A 94 13.22 2.96 19.05
C GLU A 94 12.05 3.96 19.04
N GLU A 95 11.76 4.57 17.90
CA GLU A 95 10.65 5.50 17.72
C GLU A 95 9.31 4.84 18.03
N THR A 96 9.03 3.69 17.43
CA THR A 96 7.78 2.94 17.62
C THR A 96 7.64 2.42 19.06
N ARG A 97 8.76 2.01 19.69
CA ARG A 97 8.75 1.59 21.12
C ARG A 97 8.41 2.75 22.05
N GLU A 98 8.82 3.98 21.75
CA GLU A 98 8.44 5.15 22.54
C GLU A 98 6.92 5.39 22.56
N TYR A 99 6.21 5.15 21.44
CA TYR A 99 4.75 5.22 21.41
C TYR A 99 4.13 4.24 22.42
N ILE A 100 4.62 3.00 22.41
CA ILE A 100 4.13 1.95 23.32
C ILE A 100 4.41 2.29 24.78
N LEU A 101 5.59 2.82 25.10
CA LEU A 101 5.94 3.25 26.47
C LEU A 101 5.05 4.42 26.96
N LYS A 102 4.54 5.24 26.06
CA LYS A 102 3.57 6.31 26.37
C LYS A 102 2.14 5.79 26.53
N GLY A 103 1.93 4.47 26.40
CA GLY A 103 0.62 3.82 26.53
C GLY A 103 -0.22 3.83 25.26
N ASP A 104 0.38 4.19 24.12
CA ASP A 104 -0.27 4.17 22.81
C ASP A 104 0.03 2.87 22.07
N ASN A 105 -0.90 2.47 21.19
CA ASN A 105 -0.71 1.32 20.31
C ASN A 105 -0.58 1.80 18.87
N PRO A 106 0.63 1.80 18.30
CA PRO A 106 0.88 2.36 16.97
C PRO A 106 0.11 1.66 15.84
N LEU A 107 -0.45 0.48 16.09
CA LEU A 107 -1.26 -0.29 15.14
C LEU A 107 -2.75 -0.29 15.49
N GLU A 108 -3.22 0.69 16.28
CA GLU A 108 -4.61 0.80 16.71
C GLU A 108 -5.04 2.25 16.83
N PHE A 109 -6.22 2.57 16.31
CA PHE A 109 -6.87 3.86 16.52
C PHE A 109 -8.40 3.68 16.51
N LYS A 110 -9.12 4.67 17.05
CA LYS A 110 -10.55 4.61 17.33
C LYS A 110 -11.42 4.07 16.19
N ASN A 111 -11.12 4.47 14.94
CA ASN A 111 -11.94 4.14 13.78
C ASN A 111 -11.39 2.95 12.96
N LEU A 112 -10.34 2.28 13.43
CA LEU A 112 -9.80 1.08 12.81
C LEU A 112 -10.64 -0.14 13.17
N LYS A 113 -11.05 -0.92 12.18
CA LYS A 113 -11.81 -2.16 12.33
C LYS A 113 -11.21 -3.28 11.50
N PHE A 114 -11.24 -4.48 12.05
CA PHE A 114 -10.80 -5.70 11.37
C PHE A 114 -11.99 -6.59 11.09
N THR A 115 -12.18 -7.00 9.84
CA THR A 115 -13.22 -7.97 9.48
C THR A 115 -12.66 -9.38 9.52
N ARG A 116 -13.38 -10.27 10.16
CA ARG A 116 -12.96 -11.67 10.33
C ARG A 116 -13.75 -12.62 9.44
N SER A 117 -15.04 -12.44 9.34
CA SER A 117 -15.94 -13.32 8.58
C SER A 117 -16.14 -12.84 7.13
N SER A 118 -16.56 -13.79 6.27
CA SER A 118 -16.94 -13.45 4.90
C SER A 118 -18.19 -12.57 4.84
N LYS A 119 -19.08 -12.72 5.84
CA LYS A 119 -20.29 -11.90 5.93
C LYS A 119 -19.94 -10.44 6.22
N GLU A 120 -19.08 -10.17 7.21
CA GLU A 120 -18.62 -8.82 7.51
C GLU A 120 -17.96 -8.16 6.27
N SER A 121 -17.14 -8.92 5.54
CA SER A 121 -16.53 -8.47 4.29
C SER A 121 -17.56 -8.09 3.23
N GLN A 122 -18.61 -8.92 3.06
CA GLN A 122 -19.69 -8.65 2.13
C GLN A 122 -20.47 -7.39 2.53
N ASP A 123 -20.79 -7.25 3.82
CA ASP A 123 -21.57 -6.12 4.35
C ASP A 123 -20.87 -4.77 4.07
N LEU A 124 -19.53 -4.73 3.99
CA LEU A 124 -18.77 -3.53 3.60
C LEU A 124 -19.16 -3.03 2.19
N ASN A 125 -19.45 -3.93 1.26
CA ASN A 125 -19.80 -3.56 -0.11
C ASN A 125 -21.22 -3.01 -0.25
N PHE A 126 -22.09 -3.29 0.71
CA PHE A 126 -23.49 -2.84 0.72
C PHE A 126 -23.72 -1.63 1.62
N ASN A 127 -22.82 -1.36 2.55
CA ASN A 127 -22.88 -0.17 3.39
C ASN A 127 -22.54 1.08 2.54
N LYS A 128 -23.42 2.08 2.52
CA LYS A 128 -23.31 3.29 1.70
C LYS A 128 -22.47 4.40 2.33
N GLU A 129 -22.13 4.28 3.61
CA GLU A 129 -21.28 5.27 4.26
C GLU A 129 -19.85 5.24 3.69
N PRO A 130 -19.27 6.42 3.39
CA PRO A 130 -17.88 6.50 2.94
C PRO A 130 -16.91 5.85 3.93
N LYS A 131 -15.98 5.06 3.42
CA LYS A 131 -15.02 4.33 4.23
C LYS A 131 -13.72 4.06 3.49
N ILE A 132 -12.71 3.68 4.25
CA ILE A 132 -11.44 3.17 3.72
C ILE A 132 -11.44 1.65 3.88
N ILE A 133 -11.08 0.92 2.83
CA ILE A 133 -10.96 -0.55 2.83
C ILE A 133 -9.53 -0.91 2.42
N ILE A 134 -8.77 -1.47 3.34
CA ILE A 134 -7.43 -2.02 3.10
C ILE A 134 -7.59 -3.54 2.98
N SER A 135 -7.27 -4.10 1.82
CA SER A 135 -7.54 -5.52 1.56
C SER A 135 -6.44 -6.18 0.70
N ALA A 136 -6.14 -7.43 1.00
CA ALA A 136 -5.18 -8.23 0.23
C ALA A 136 -5.87 -8.91 -0.99
N SER A 137 -5.16 -9.10 -2.10
CA SER A 137 -3.72 -8.95 -2.33
C SER A 137 -3.35 -7.56 -2.88
N GLY A 138 -2.08 -7.18 -2.70
CA GLY A 138 -1.56 -5.88 -3.15
C GLY A 138 -1.54 -5.67 -4.67
N MET A 139 -1.51 -6.75 -5.47
CA MET A 139 -1.55 -6.70 -6.94
C MET A 139 -2.90 -7.11 -7.54
N CYS A 140 -3.93 -7.28 -6.70
CA CYS A 140 -5.32 -7.57 -7.07
C CYS A 140 -5.56 -8.94 -7.74
N GLU A 141 -4.61 -9.88 -7.66
CA GLU A 141 -4.72 -11.21 -8.31
C GLU A 141 -5.58 -12.19 -7.52
N ALA A 142 -5.66 -12.04 -6.21
CA ALA A 142 -6.38 -12.94 -5.32
C ALA A 142 -6.97 -12.20 -4.11
N GLY A 143 -7.76 -12.90 -3.30
CA GLY A 143 -8.26 -12.39 -2.03
C GLY A 143 -9.50 -11.51 -2.13
N ARG A 144 -9.89 -10.97 -0.97
CA ARG A 144 -11.12 -10.18 -0.82
C ARG A 144 -11.09 -8.88 -1.61
N ILE A 145 -9.91 -8.35 -1.89
CA ILE A 145 -9.74 -7.15 -2.72
C ILE A 145 -10.48 -7.24 -4.05
N ARG A 146 -10.51 -8.41 -4.69
CA ARG A 146 -11.20 -8.58 -5.98
C ARG A 146 -12.72 -8.36 -5.86
N HIS A 147 -13.32 -8.75 -4.73
CA HIS A 147 -14.72 -8.46 -4.46
C HIS A 147 -14.94 -6.96 -4.24
N HIS A 148 -14.07 -6.31 -3.48
CA HIS A 148 -14.16 -4.86 -3.30
C HIS A 148 -13.98 -4.11 -4.61
N LEU A 149 -13.04 -4.51 -5.48
CA LEU A 149 -12.88 -3.92 -6.80
C LEU A 149 -14.14 -4.07 -7.67
N LYS A 150 -14.75 -5.26 -7.68
CA LYS A 150 -16.03 -5.48 -8.39
C LYS A 150 -17.11 -4.48 -7.98
N HIS A 151 -17.22 -4.18 -6.70
CA HIS A 151 -18.24 -3.28 -6.17
C HIS A 151 -17.87 -1.79 -6.20
N ASN A 152 -16.60 -1.45 -6.41
CA ASN A 152 -16.14 -0.06 -6.30
C ASN A 152 -15.61 0.53 -7.60
N LEU A 153 -15.09 -0.26 -8.56
CA LEU A 153 -14.48 0.25 -9.79
C LEU A 153 -15.44 1.03 -10.69
N TRP A 154 -16.69 0.66 -10.75
CA TRP A 154 -17.69 1.30 -11.62
C TRP A 154 -18.18 2.66 -11.12
N ASN A 155 -17.97 2.98 -9.86
CA ASN A 155 -18.50 4.19 -9.24
C ASN A 155 -17.46 5.34 -9.31
N PRO A 156 -17.74 6.44 -10.05
CA PRO A 156 -16.81 7.55 -10.21
C PRO A 156 -16.54 8.35 -8.92
N LYS A 157 -17.32 8.14 -7.86
CA LYS A 157 -17.06 8.76 -6.56
C LYS A 157 -15.94 8.07 -5.80
N ASN A 158 -15.63 6.82 -6.14
CA ASN A 158 -14.65 6.01 -5.42
C ASN A 158 -13.22 6.27 -5.91
N SER A 159 -12.26 5.95 -5.06
CA SER A 159 -10.83 5.94 -5.39
C SER A 159 -10.21 4.59 -5.07
N ILE A 160 -9.40 4.08 -5.99
CA ILE A 160 -8.53 2.92 -5.77
C ILE A 160 -7.10 3.46 -5.63
N VAL A 161 -6.44 3.17 -4.52
CA VAL A 161 -5.12 3.73 -4.20
C VAL A 161 -4.09 2.62 -4.09
N PHE A 162 -3.20 2.55 -5.05
CA PHE A 162 -2.06 1.64 -5.02
C PHE A 162 -0.90 2.28 -4.24
N VAL A 163 -0.33 1.54 -3.31
CA VAL A 163 0.73 1.98 -2.39
C VAL A 163 2.00 1.12 -2.52
N GLY A 164 2.17 0.47 -3.65
CA GLY A 164 3.30 -0.40 -3.91
C GLY A 164 3.43 -0.77 -5.37
N TYR A 165 4.54 -1.41 -5.69
CA TYR A 165 4.83 -1.87 -7.04
C TYR A 165 3.73 -2.78 -7.58
N GLN A 166 3.38 -2.57 -8.86
CA GLN A 166 2.43 -3.40 -9.60
C GLN A 166 3.17 -4.13 -10.72
N GLY A 167 3.26 -5.45 -10.60
CA GLY A 167 3.97 -6.30 -11.56
C GLY A 167 3.28 -6.38 -12.92
N GLN A 168 4.05 -6.53 -13.99
CA GLN A 168 3.49 -6.75 -15.33
C GLN A 168 2.55 -7.96 -15.36
N GLY A 169 1.47 -7.86 -16.11
CA GLY A 169 0.47 -8.91 -16.26
C GLY A 169 -0.52 -9.03 -15.10
N THR A 170 -0.42 -8.20 -14.05
CA THR A 170 -1.38 -8.20 -12.94
C THR A 170 -2.55 -7.24 -13.19
N LEU A 171 -3.67 -7.51 -12.54
CA LEU A 171 -4.83 -6.61 -12.58
C LEU A 171 -4.49 -5.23 -12.02
N GLY A 172 -3.71 -5.18 -10.94
CA GLY A 172 -3.28 -3.90 -10.35
C GLY A 172 -2.47 -3.07 -11.33
N ARG A 173 -1.57 -3.69 -12.10
CA ARG A 173 -0.80 -3.01 -13.16
C ARG A 173 -1.71 -2.47 -14.26
N SER A 174 -2.64 -3.26 -14.75
CA SER A 174 -3.60 -2.83 -15.78
C SER A 174 -4.43 -1.63 -15.33
N LEU A 175 -4.86 -1.61 -14.06
CA LEU A 175 -5.59 -0.47 -13.50
C LEU A 175 -4.73 0.80 -13.44
N VAL A 176 -3.48 0.69 -13.00
CA VAL A 176 -2.53 1.81 -12.95
C VAL A 176 -2.21 2.34 -14.36
N GLU A 177 -2.16 1.46 -15.36
CA GLU A 177 -1.95 1.82 -16.77
C GLU A 177 -3.22 2.41 -17.44
N GLY A 178 -4.35 2.46 -16.72
CA GLY A 178 -5.55 3.18 -17.16
C GLY A 178 -6.52 2.35 -17.99
N ILE A 179 -6.53 1.02 -17.84
CA ILE A 179 -7.54 0.16 -18.46
C ILE A 179 -8.95 0.66 -18.11
N LYS A 180 -9.86 0.65 -19.10
CA LYS A 180 -11.22 1.17 -18.91
C LYS A 180 -12.26 0.10 -18.58
N MET A 181 -11.93 -1.16 -18.76
CA MET A 181 -12.82 -2.29 -18.48
C MET A 181 -12.00 -3.48 -18.01
N VAL A 182 -12.45 -4.16 -16.99
CA VAL A 182 -11.82 -5.36 -16.43
C VAL A 182 -12.85 -6.46 -16.24
N THR A 183 -12.42 -7.72 -16.32
CA THR A 183 -13.30 -8.87 -16.03
C THR A 183 -13.03 -9.38 -14.63
N LEU A 184 -14.04 -9.33 -13.76
CA LEU A 184 -13.98 -9.85 -12.40
C LEU A 184 -15.10 -10.85 -12.17
N PHE A 185 -14.74 -12.08 -11.81
CA PHE A 185 -15.71 -13.18 -11.57
C PHE A 185 -16.66 -13.43 -12.76
N GLY A 186 -16.16 -13.28 -14.00
CA GLY A 186 -16.93 -13.48 -15.22
C GLY A 186 -17.80 -12.28 -15.63
N GLU A 187 -17.77 -11.18 -14.91
CA GLU A 187 -18.51 -9.96 -15.22
C GLU A 187 -17.57 -8.84 -15.70
N GLU A 188 -17.98 -8.12 -16.74
CA GLU A 188 -17.29 -6.93 -17.22
C GLU A 188 -17.61 -5.73 -16.35
N ILE A 189 -16.60 -5.08 -15.80
CA ILE A 189 -16.72 -3.94 -14.91
C ILE A 189 -16.03 -2.74 -15.55
N GLN A 190 -16.75 -1.65 -15.76
CA GLN A 190 -16.16 -0.38 -16.18
C GLN A 190 -15.32 0.23 -15.06
N VAL A 191 -14.18 0.80 -15.43
CA VAL A 191 -13.29 1.50 -14.50
C VAL A 191 -13.59 3.00 -14.59
N ASN A 192 -14.50 3.45 -13.73
CA ASN A 192 -14.91 4.85 -13.58
C ASN A 192 -14.33 5.47 -12.30
N ALA A 193 -13.93 4.65 -11.32
CA ALA A 193 -13.26 5.11 -10.11
C ALA A 193 -11.93 5.81 -10.44
N GLU A 194 -11.54 6.76 -9.62
CA GLU A 194 -10.21 7.36 -9.72
C GLU A 194 -9.14 6.34 -9.33
N ILE A 195 -8.10 6.21 -10.15
CA ILE A 195 -6.97 5.33 -9.87
C ILE A 195 -5.77 6.18 -9.48
N HIS A 196 -5.25 5.95 -8.29
CA HIS A 196 -4.07 6.63 -7.76
C HIS A 196 -2.94 5.63 -7.55
N ASN A 197 -1.73 6.01 -7.93
CA ASN A 197 -0.52 5.24 -7.65
C ASN A 197 0.42 6.12 -6.83
N LEU A 198 0.56 5.79 -5.54
CA LEU A 198 1.40 6.53 -4.61
C LEU A 198 2.80 5.91 -4.54
N GLU A 199 3.79 6.75 -4.76
CA GLU A 199 5.19 6.41 -4.57
C GLU A 199 5.60 6.68 -3.10
N GLY A 200 6.68 6.05 -2.65
CA GLY A 200 7.24 6.26 -1.30
C GLY A 200 6.87 5.20 -0.27
N PHE A 201 5.86 4.36 -0.54
CA PHE A 201 5.49 3.25 0.34
C PHE A 201 6.20 1.92 -0.02
N SER A 202 7.21 1.91 -0.88
CA SER A 202 7.84 0.66 -1.28
C SER A 202 8.86 0.17 -0.26
N GLY A 203 8.85 -1.13 0.04
CA GLY A 203 9.91 -1.79 0.80
C GLY A 203 11.15 -2.15 -0.04
N HIS A 204 11.07 -1.99 -1.36
CA HIS A 204 12.22 -2.15 -2.25
C HIS A 204 13.04 -0.87 -2.30
N ALA A 205 14.35 -1.00 -2.33
CA ALA A 205 15.23 0.14 -2.52
C ALA A 205 15.06 0.76 -3.92
N ASP A 206 15.23 2.07 -4.01
CA ASP A 206 15.33 2.76 -5.28
C ASP A 206 16.72 2.58 -5.92
N GLN A 207 16.94 3.16 -7.09
CA GLN A 207 18.20 3.07 -7.81
C GLN A 207 19.39 3.50 -6.94
N ASN A 208 19.24 4.59 -6.17
CA ASN A 208 20.30 5.09 -5.31
C ASN A 208 20.61 4.13 -4.16
N GLY A 209 19.56 3.61 -3.50
CA GLY A 209 19.71 2.65 -2.41
C GLY A 209 20.33 1.32 -2.89
N LEU A 210 19.89 0.81 -4.05
CA LEU A 210 20.47 -0.37 -4.67
C LEU A 210 21.95 -0.16 -5.01
N PHE A 211 22.30 0.99 -5.57
CA PHE A 211 23.68 1.32 -5.89
C PHE A 211 24.54 1.51 -4.63
N ALA A 212 24.01 2.21 -3.62
CA ALA A 212 24.70 2.41 -2.35
C ALA A 212 25.01 1.07 -1.66
N TRP A 213 24.02 0.14 -1.64
CA TRP A 213 24.24 -1.20 -1.09
C TRP A 213 25.38 -1.93 -1.81
N LEU A 214 25.42 -1.86 -3.14
CA LEU A 214 26.47 -2.51 -3.94
C LEU A 214 27.83 -1.85 -3.72
N ALA A 215 27.88 -0.53 -3.57
CA ALA A 215 29.12 0.22 -3.36
C ALA A 215 29.75 -0.02 -1.96
N HIS A 216 29.01 -0.58 -1.01
CA HIS A 216 29.54 -0.92 0.34
C HIS A 216 30.32 -2.23 0.40
N PHE A 217 30.41 -3.00 -0.68
CA PHE A 217 31.28 -4.18 -0.71
C PHE A 217 32.75 -3.74 -0.68
N GLU A 218 33.50 -4.19 0.33
CA GLU A 218 34.94 -3.92 0.46
C GLU A 218 35.75 -4.45 -0.74
N GLN A 219 35.35 -5.60 -1.26
CA GLN A 219 35.91 -6.18 -2.47
C GLN A 219 34.81 -6.26 -3.55
N ARG A 220 35.14 -5.72 -4.72
CA ARG A 220 34.21 -5.77 -5.85
C ARG A 220 33.85 -7.22 -6.18
N PRO A 221 32.55 -7.54 -6.29
CA PRO A 221 32.11 -8.87 -6.71
C PRO A 221 32.56 -9.13 -8.16
N LYS A 222 33.02 -10.35 -8.43
CA LYS A 222 33.43 -10.75 -9.78
C LYS A 222 32.28 -10.76 -10.78
N GLN A 223 31.08 -11.03 -10.30
CA GLN A 223 29.84 -11.06 -11.10
C GLN A 223 28.66 -10.59 -10.25
N ILE A 224 27.74 -9.90 -10.88
CA ILE A 224 26.49 -9.44 -10.27
C ILE A 224 25.32 -9.99 -11.09
N PHE A 225 24.41 -10.71 -10.43
CA PHE A 225 23.20 -11.23 -11.05
C PHE A 225 22.01 -10.36 -10.61
N LEU A 226 21.42 -9.66 -11.57
CA LEU A 226 20.27 -8.80 -11.37
C LEU A 226 18.98 -9.61 -11.57
N VAL A 227 18.17 -9.69 -10.52
CA VAL A 227 16.91 -10.46 -10.50
C VAL A 227 15.77 -9.57 -9.98
N HIS A 228 14.56 -10.10 -9.98
CA HIS A 228 13.39 -9.45 -9.35
C HIS A 228 13.18 -7.99 -9.81
N GLY A 229 13.22 -7.77 -11.11
CA GLY A 229 12.97 -6.49 -11.77
C GLY A 229 12.53 -6.72 -13.21
N GLU A 230 11.86 -5.71 -13.79
CA GLU A 230 11.52 -5.71 -15.22
C GLU A 230 12.81 -5.59 -16.06
N GLU A 231 12.75 -6.03 -17.32
CA GLU A 231 13.92 -6.04 -18.21
C GLU A 231 14.56 -4.66 -18.37
N GLU A 232 13.74 -3.61 -18.47
CA GLU A 232 14.22 -2.23 -18.58
C GLU A 232 14.94 -1.80 -17.30
N SER A 233 14.34 -2.07 -16.14
CA SER A 233 14.93 -1.76 -14.84
C SER A 233 16.29 -2.44 -14.64
N LYS A 234 16.40 -3.73 -15.02
CA LYS A 234 17.66 -4.47 -14.98
C LYS A 234 18.71 -3.87 -15.90
N LYS A 235 18.34 -3.52 -17.15
CA LYS A 235 19.26 -2.95 -18.14
C LYS A 235 19.79 -1.59 -17.69
N ASP A 236 18.91 -0.71 -17.22
CA ASP A 236 19.30 0.63 -16.76
C ASP A 236 20.20 0.55 -15.54
N PHE A 237 19.89 -0.33 -14.60
CA PHE A 237 20.74 -0.52 -13.42
C PHE A 237 22.09 -1.15 -13.78
N ALA A 238 22.14 -2.13 -14.69
CA ALA A 238 23.38 -2.71 -15.16
C ALA A 238 24.28 -1.65 -15.83
N LYS A 239 23.68 -0.76 -16.65
CA LYS A 239 24.41 0.34 -17.26
C LYS A 239 25.01 1.27 -16.20
N LEU A 240 24.22 1.69 -15.20
CA LEU A 240 24.68 2.53 -14.09
C LEU A 240 25.86 1.88 -13.33
N VAL A 241 25.75 0.59 -13.03
CA VAL A 241 26.82 -0.15 -12.33
C VAL A 241 28.11 -0.19 -13.16
N ASN A 242 28.01 -0.48 -14.45
CA ASN A 242 29.20 -0.51 -15.33
C ASN A 242 29.85 0.86 -15.53
N GLU A 243 29.10 1.96 -15.40
CA GLU A 243 29.64 3.32 -15.53
C GLU A 243 30.30 3.83 -14.25
N LYS A 244 29.86 3.35 -13.08
CA LYS A 244 30.27 3.92 -11.78
C LYS A 244 31.12 3.00 -10.91
N LEU A 245 31.16 1.69 -11.20
CA LEU A 245 31.96 0.68 -10.50
C LEU A 245 32.96 0.01 -11.44
#